data_fe2543ce06b6bb1c82cac68a6164736d
#
_entry.id   fe2543ce06b6bb1c82cac68a6164736d
#
_cell.length_a   1.000
_cell.length_b   1.000
_cell.length_c   1.000
_cell.angle_alpha   90.00
_cell.angle_beta   90.00
_cell.angle_gamma   90.00
#
_symmetry.space_group_name_H-M   'P 1'
#
loop_
_entity.id
_entity.type
_entity.pdbx_description
1 polymer ?
#
loop_
_entity_poly.entity_id
_entity_poly.type
_entity_poly.pdbx_seq_one_letter_code
_entity_poly.pdbx_strand_id
1 'polypeptide(L)'
;MIELTYDEEFAILTLQRPAALNALSFELIGRIEELIREADRSDARALIVTGEGEKSFCAGADIKELQNRGLAAQREGAELGQAVFAQFDRLSMPTVALVNGFAFGGGCELARACTLRLALPNAKFGLPEVKLGLIPGYGGTQRLPRLVGQGRALELIMTGRTVGADEALAIGLVNRIVQGPGLEAAKAYAREFTGYSLLALQFAREAVQRAADVSLHDGLRIEADLSTLAYRTRDAQEGMHAFVEKRKAAFKDE
;
A
#
# COMPACT_ATOMS: atom_id res chain seq x y z
N MET A 1 -17.07 -9.27 -5.46
CA MET A 1 -15.77 -9.81 -5.03
C MET A 1 -14.83 -8.75 -4.47
N ILE A 2 -15.05 -7.49 -4.79
CA ILE A 2 -14.34 -6.31 -4.28
C ILE A 2 -15.27 -5.12 -4.39
N GLU A 3 -15.24 -4.22 -3.43
CA GLU A 3 -16.09 -3.04 -3.36
C GLU A 3 -15.26 -1.80 -3.07
N LEU A 4 -15.61 -0.69 -3.72
CA LEU A 4 -15.12 0.65 -3.40
C LEU A 4 -16.29 1.43 -2.83
N THR A 5 -16.11 1.93 -1.61
CA THR A 5 -17.07 2.80 -0.92
C THR A 5 -16.40 4.09 -0.51
N TYR A 6 -17.20 5.11 -0.22
CA TYR A 6 -16.71 6.40 0.25
C TYR A 6 -17.36 6.71 1.59
N ASP A 7 -16.53 7.16 2.52
CA ASP A 7 -16.97 7.55 3.86
C ASP A 7 -16.13 8.73 4.33
N GLU A 8 -16.79 9.88 4.50
CA GLU A 8 -16.14 11.17 4.73
C GLU A 8 -15.10 11.49 3.63
N GLU A 9 -13.85 11.79 3.99
CA GLU A 9 -12.74 12.06 3.07
C GLU A 9 -11.99 10.80 2.60
N PHE A 10 -12.52 9.61 2.86
CA PHE A 10 -11.84 8.34 2.58
C PHE A 10 -12.52 7.56 1.45
N ALA A 11 -11.71 7.03 0.54
CA ALA A 11 -12.07 5.90 -0.30
C ALA A 11 -11.68 4.60 0.42
N ILE A 12 -12.55 3.60 0.41
CA ILE A 12 -12.35 2.33 1.12
C ILE A 12 -12.51 1.20 0.11
N LEU A 13 -11.42 0.48 -0.15
CA LEU A 13 -11.37 -0.67 -1.04
C LEU A 13 -11.38 -1.96 -0.22
N THR A 14 -12.48 -2.69 -0.26
CA THR A 14 -12.67 -3.91 0.52
C THR A 14 -12.68 -5.15 -0.38
N LEU A 15 -11.73 -6.06 -0.15
CA LEU A 15 -11.73 -7.39 -0.79
C LEU A 15 -12.85 -8.23 -0.16
N GLN A 16 -13.81 -8.71 -0.97
CA GLN A 16 -15.03 -9.37 -0.50
C GLN A 16 -15.13 -10.82 -1.00
N ARG A 17 -14.12 -11.63 -0.66
CA ARG A 17 -14.10 -13.09 -0.91
C ARG A 17 -13.77 -13.88 0.36
N PRO A 18 -14.46 -13.65 1.50
CA PRO A 18 -14.08 -14.25 2.79
C PRO A 18 -14.04 -15.78 2.77
N ALA A 19 -14.90 -16.44 1.97
CA ALA A 19 -14.90 -17.89 1.79
C ALA A 19 -13.61 -18.42 1.15
N ALA A 20 -12.91 -17.59 0.35
CA ALA A 20 -11.62 -17.89 -0.24
C ALA A 20 -10.47 -17.09 0.45
N LEU A 21 -10.68 -16.67 1.71
CA LEU A 21 -9.72 -15.86 2.47
C LEU A 21 -9.24 -14.61 1.70
N ASN A 22 -10.13 -14.01 0.91
CA ASN A 22 -9.87 -12.84 0.07
C ASN A 22 -8.74 -13.04 -0.96
N ALA A 23 -8.57 -14.28 -1.47
CA ALA A 23 -7.54 -14.60 -2.45
C ALA A 23 -7.73 -13.84 -3.78
N LEU A 24 -6.61 -13.48 -4.39
CA LEU A 24 -6.53 -12.71 -5.64
C LEU A 24 -6.68 -13.65 -6.84
N SER A 25 -7.77 -13.53 -7.56
CA SER A 25 -7.89 -14.04 -8.94
C SER A 25 -7.35 -12.99 -9.93
N PHE A 26 -7.05 -13.37 -11.17
CA PHE A 26 -6.63 -12.42 -12.19
C PHE A 26 -7.74 -11.40 -12.49
N GLU A 27 -9.00 -11.84 -12.49
CA GLU A 27 -10.17 -10.96 -12.60
C GLU A 27 -10.20 -9.93 -11.46
N LEU A 28 -9.96 -10.38 -10.20
CA LEU A 28 -9.94 -9.48 -9.05
C LEU A 28 -8.79 -8.46 -9.15
N ILE A 29 -7.60 -8.88 -9.63
CA ILE A 29 -6.47 -7.97 -9.85
C ILE A 29 -6.84 -6.90 -10.89
N GLY A 30 -7.46 -7.27 -12.01
CA GLY A 30 -7.96 -6.31 -13.00
C GLY A 30 -9.02 -5.37 -12.41
N ARG A 31 -9.91 -5.88 -11.56
CA ARG A 31 -10.91 -5.05 -10.90
C ARG A 31 -10.32 -4.09 -9.86
N ILE A 32 -9.24 -4.48 -9.17
CA ILE A 32 -8.48 -3.56 -8.31
C ILE A 32 -7.99 -2.37 -9.13
N GLU A 33 -7.42 -2.61 -10.33
CA GLU A 33 -6.92 -1.53 -11.20
C GLU A 33 -8.00 -0.51 -11.54
N GLU A 34 -9.19 -0.98 -11.92
CA GLU A 34 -10.31 -0.10 -12.25
C GLU A 34 -10.74 0.76 -11.05
N LEU A 35 -10.88 0.13 -9.88
CA LEU A 35 -11.38 0.79 -8.69
C LEU A 35 -10.37 1.77 -8.07
N ILE A 36 -9.06 1.49 -8.12
CA ILE A 36 -8.08 2.47 -7.66
C ILE A 36 -8.00 3.68 -8.58
N ARG A 37 -8.22 3.51 -9.89
CA ARG A 37 -8.34 4.64 -10.83
C ARG A 37 -9.63 5.44 -10.61
N GLU A 38 -10.71 4.79 -10.20
CA GLU A 38 -11.95 5.47 -9.80
C GLU A 38 -11.72 6.29 -8.53
N ALA A 39 -11.11 5.70 -7.51
CA ALA A 39 -10.75 6.38 -6.27
C ALA A 39 -9.85 7.60 -6.53
N ASP A 40 -8.86 7.48 -7.43
CA ASP A 40 -7.92 8.55 -7.76
C ASP A 40 -8.58 9.78 -8.44
N ARG A 41 -9.77 9.59 -9.02
CA ARG A 41 -10.56 10.67 -9.63
C ARG A 41 -11.60 11.27 -8.69
N SER A 42 -11.73 10.74 -7.49
CA SER A 42 -12.67 11.25 -6.48
C SER A 42 -12.03 12.35 -5.64
N ASP A 43 -12.83 12.94 -4.76
CA ASP A 43 -12.37 13.92 -3.78
C ASP A 43 -11.76 13.26 -2.52
N ALA A 44 -11.54 11.95 -2.54
CA ALA A 44 -10.96 11.25 -1.40
C ALA A 44 -9.52 11.68 -1.12
N ARG A 45 -9.20 11.85 0.15
CA ARG A 45 -7.89 12.30 0.61
C ARG A 45 -6.96 11.17 1.04
N ALA A 46 -7.49 9.97 1.20
CA ALA A 46 -6.73 8.72 1.36
C ALA A 46 -7.55 7.53 0.89
N LEU A 47 -6.86 6.50 0.40
CA LEU A 47 -7.43 5.20 0.07
C LEU A 47 -7.07 4.19 1.15
N ILE A 48 -8.07 3.61 1.82
CA ILE A 48 -7.90 2.52 2.78
C ILE A 48 -8.20 1.20 2.09
N VAL A 49 -7.27 0.24 2.14
CA VAL A 49 -7.44 -1.10 1.56
C VAL A 49 -7.55 -2.11 2.69
N THR A 50 -8.58 -2.95 2.67
CA THR A 50 -8.80 -3.98 3.70
C THR A 50 -9.48 -5.22 3.14
N GLY A 51 -9.57 -6.29 3.94
CA GLY A 51 -10.32 -7.50 3.60
C GLY A 51 -11.60 -7.63 4.41
N GLU A 52 -12.66 -8.15 3.80
CA GLU A 52 -13.89 -8.48 4.49
C GLU A 52 -13.66 -9.61 5.51
N GLY A 53 -14.31 -9.50 6.67
CA GLY A 53 -14.22 -10.46 7.77
C GLY A 53 -13.02 -10.23 8.68
N GLU A 54 -12.86 -11.10 9.69
CA GLU A 54 -11.84 -10.96 10.73
C GLU A 54 -10.60 -11.85 10.51
N LYS A 55 -10.69 -12.80 9.57
CA LYS A 55 -9.69 -13.85 9.42
C LYS A 55 -8.56 -13.49 8.47
N SER A 56 -8.86 -12.77 7.41
CA SER A 56 -7.88 -12.52 6.34
C SER A 56 -8.05 -11.14 5.71
N PHE A 57 -6.96 -10.43 5.60
CA PHE A 57 -6.82 -9.33 4.66
C PHE A 57 -6.84 -9.88 3.23
N CYS A 58 -5.87 -10.74 2.91
CA CYS A 58 -5.76 -11.45 1.64
C CYS A 58 -4.75 -12.60 1.78
N ALA A 59 -5.16 -13.82 1.50
CA ALA A 59 -4.31 -15.01 1.67
C ALA A 59 -3.41 -15.33 0.45
N GLY A 60 -3.33 -14.43 -0.53
CA GLY A 60 -2.44 -14.57 -1.69
C GLY A 60 -3.18 -14.77 -3.00
N ALA A 61 -2.46 -15.22 -4.03
CA ALA A 61 -3.04 -15.55 -5.33
C ALA A 61 -3.98 -16.78 -5.23
N ASP A 62 -5.01 -16.82 -6.07
CA ASP A 62 -5.87 -17.99 -6.17
C ASP A 62 -5.11 -19.14 -6.85
N ILE A 63 -4.64 -20.09 -6.06
CA ILE A 63 -3.80 -21.20 -6.51
C ILE A 63 -4.48 -22.02 -7.62
N LYS A 64 -5.81 -22.09 -7.64
CA LYS A 64 -6.54 -22.83 -8.69
C LYS A 64 -6.34 -22.20 -10.06
N GLU A 65 -6.21 -20.88 -10.13
CA GLU A 65 -5.94 -20.17 -11.38
C GLU A 65 -4.49 -20.26 -11.84
N LEU A 66 -3.56 -20.57 -10.93
CA LEU A 66 -2.15 -20.71 -11.26
C LEU A 66 -1.80 -22.10 -11.82
N GLN A 67 -2.63 -23.10 -11.58
CA GLN A 67 -2.39 -24.47 -12.04
C GLN A 67 -2.52 -24.60 -13.56
N ASN A 68 -1.67 -25.44 -14.15
CA ASN A 68 -1.74 -25.85 -15.56
C ASN A 68 -1.63 -24.72 -16.60
N ARG A 69 -1.05 -23.58 -16.21
CA ARG A 69 -0.77 -22.46 -17.12
C ARG A 69 0.56 -22.66 -17.85
N GLY A 70 0.61 -22.28 -19.12
CA GLY A 70 1.87 -22.22 -19.87
C GLY A 70 2.78 -21.08 -19.36
N LEU A 71 4.07 -21.14 -19.69
CA LEU A 71 5.06 -20.15 -19.22
C LEU A 71 4.70 -18.71 -19.61
N ALA A 72 4.22 -18.47 -20.85
CA ALA A 72 3.79 -17.14 -21.29
C ALA A 72 2.66 -16.59 -20.42
N ALA A 73 1.60 -17.39 -20.20
CA ALA A 73 0.47 -17.01 -19.38
C ALA A 73 0.86 -16.78 -17.91
N GLN A 74 1.82 -17.55 -17.36
CA GLN A 74 2.33 -17.31 -16.01
C GLN A 74 3.09 -15.98 -15.91
N ARG A 75 3.89 -15.64 -16.91
CA ARG A 75 4.59 -14.37 -16.99
C ARG A 75 3.60 -13.20 -17.09
N GLU A 76 2.63 -13.29 -17.99
CA GLU A 76 1.56 -12.28 -18.13
C GLU A 76 0.82 -12.04 -16.82
N GLY A 77 0.49 -13.11 -16.07
CA GLY A 77 -0.15 -13.01 -14.76
C GLY A 77 0.72 -12.31 -13.71
N ALA A 78 2.03 -12.57 -13.70
CA ALA A 78 2.96 -11.89 -12.81
C ALA A 78 3.09 -10.39 -13.19
N GLU A 79 3.25 -10.10 -14.48
CA GLU A 79 3.35 -8.74 -15.00
C GLU A 79 2.05 -7.93 -14.72
N LEU A 80 0.87 -8.55 -14.84
CA LEU A 80 -0.40 -7.94 -14.47
C LEU A 80 -0.40 -7.53 -12.99
N GLY A 81 -0.08 -8.46 -12.07
CA GLY A 81 -0.04 -8.16 -10.65
C GLY A 81 0.97 -7.06 -10.31
N GLN A 82 2.17 -7.10 -10.91
CA GLN A 82 3.19 -6.08 -10.74
C GLN A 82 2.72 -4.71 -11.25
N ALA A 83 2.11 -4.66 -12.44
CA ALA A 83 1.61 -3.43 -13.06
C ALA A 83 0.50 -2.78 -12.24
N VAL A 84 -0.46 -3.58 -11.77
CA VAL A 84 -1.56 -3.09 -10.93
C VAL A 84 -1.04 -2.59 -9.58
N PHE A 85 -0.16 -3.34 -8.93
CA PHE A 85 0.39 -2.92 -7.63
C PHE A 85 1.32 -1.70 -7.75
N ALA A 86 1.99 -1.50 -8.87
CA ALA A 86 2.77 -0.29 -9.11
C ALA A 86 1.91 0.98 -9.26
N GLN A 87 0.61 0.84 -9.56
CA GLN A 87 -0.27 2.02 -9.65
C GLN A 87 -0.55 2.66 -8.29
N PHE A 88 -0.49 1.89 -7.17
CA PHE A 88 -0.62 2.45 -5.84
C PHE A 88 0.44 3.53 -5.53
N ASP A 89 1.63 3.38 -6.11
CA ASP A 89 2.72 4.36 -5.96
C ASP A 89 2.43 5.69 -6.68
N ARG A 90 1.50 5.69 -7.66
CA ARG A 90 1.21 6.82 -8.55
C ARG A 90 -0.09 7.56 -8.23
N LEU A 91 -0.91 7.05 -7.29
CA LEU A 91 -2.15 7.71 -6.91
C LEU A 91 -1.87 9.09 -6.34
N SER A 92 -2.77 10.04 -6.57
CA SER A 92 -2.68 11.42 -6.06
C SER A 92 -2.70 11.46 -4.52
N MET A 93 -3.43 10.52 -3.91
CA MET A 93 -3.60 10.41 -2.46
C MET A 93 -2.72 9.31 -1.84
N PRO A 94 -2.35 9.40 -0.55
CA PRO A 94 -1.73 8.30 0.18
C PRO A 94 -2.67 7.10 0.32
N THR A 95 -2.08 5.89 0.35
CA THR A 95 -2.81 4.64 0.53
C THR A 95 -2.43 3.95 1.83
N VAL A 96 -3.41 3.39 2.54
CA VAL A 96 -3.24 2.71 3.82
C VAL A 96 -3.77 1.29 3.73
N ALA A 97 -2.91 0.28 3.86
CA ALA A 97 -3.37 -1.09 4.06
C ALA A 97 -3.74 -1.30 5.52
N LEU A 98 -5.00 -1.60 5.80
CA LEU A 98 -5.47 -2.09 7.08
C LEU A 98 -5.48 -3.61 7.07
N VAL A 99 -4.44 -4.21 7.63
CA VAL A 99 -4.29 -5.67 7.66
C VAL A 99 -5.04 -6.25 8.85
N ASN A 100 -6.24 -6.75 8.58
CA ASN A 100 -7.20 -7.24 9.57
C ASN A 100 -7.09 -8.75 9.86
N GLY A 101 -6.08 -9.44 9.34
CA GLY A 101 -5.87 -10.87 9.51
C GLY A 101 -4.69 -11.36 8.68
N PHE A 102 -4.84 -12.49 7.98
CA PHE A 102 -3.76 -13.06 7.15
C PHE A 102 -3.47 -12.18 5.94
N ALA A 103 -2.21 -11.81 5.76
CA ALA A 103 -1.65 -11.18 4.58
C ALA A 103 -0.50 -12.06 4.04
N PHE A 104 -0.82 -13.04 3.20
CA PHE A 104 0.15 -14.00 2.69
C PHE A 104 0.35 -13.88 1.19
N GLY A 105 1.56 -14.17 0.70
CA GLY A 105 1.89 -14.14 -0.72
C GLY A 105 1.47 -12.84 -1.38
N GLY A 106 0.69 -12.91 -2.45
CA GLY A 106 0.11 -11.76 -3.15
C GLY A 106 -0.62 -10.77 -2.24
N GLY A 107 -1.23 -11.24 -1.14
CA GLY A 107 -1.86 -10.36 -0.15
C GLY A 107 -0.84 -9.56 0.66
N CYS A 108 0.28 -10.16 1.02
CA CYS A 108 1.39 -9.46 1.63
C CYS A 108 2.05 -8.47 0.64
N GLU A 109 2.05 -8.82 -0.65
CA GLU A 109 2.54 -7.96 -1.74
C GLU A 109 1.61 -6.76 -1.97
N LEU A 110 0.28 -6.97 -1.95
CA LEU A 110 -0.72 -5.89 -2.02
C LEU A 110 -0.60 -4.92 -0.82
N ALA A 111 -0.49 -5.45 0.40
CA ALA A 111 -0.31 -4.58 1.58
C ALA A 111 0.94 -3.70 1.45
N ARG A 112 2.03 -4.21 0.86
CA ARG A 112 3.27 -3.45 0.63
C ARG A 112 3.23 -2.53 -0.58
N ALA A 113 2.27 -2.69 -1.48
CA ALA A 113 2.02 -1.73 -2.54
C ALA A 113 1.41 -0.44 -1.98
N CYS A 114 0.68 -0.51 -0.87
CA CYS A 114 0.18 0.68 -0.19
C CYS A 114 1.31 1.51 0.43
N THR A 115 1.10 2.84 0.50
CA THR A 115 2.05 3.80 1.08
C THR A 115 2.37 3.45 2.53
N LEU A 116 1.33 3.19 3.34
CA LEU A 116 1.43 2.89 4.76
C LEU A 116 0.67 1.59 5.09
N ARG A 117 1.05 0.94 6.18
CA ARG A 117 0.46 -0.34 6.62
C ARG A 117 0.14 -0.29 8.09
N LEU A 118 -1.11 -0.59 8.42
CA LEU A 118 -1.59 -0.81 9.77
C LEU A 118 -1.90 -2.28 9.97
N ALA A 119 -1.67 -2.78 11.15
CA ALA A 119 -1.99 -4.15 11.52
C ALA A 119 -2.99 -4.17 12.67
N LEU A 120 -4.00 -5.04 12.62
CA LEU A 120 -4.69 -5.45 13.82
C LEU A 120 -3.82 -6.46 14.60
N PRO A 121 -4.03 -6.66 15.92
CA PRO A 121 -3.21 -7.55 16.73
C PRO A 121 -3.16 -9.01 16.24
N ASN A 122 -4.22 -9.47 15.56
CA ASN A 122 -4.33 -10.80 14.98
C ASN A 122 -3.68 -10.91 13.59
N ALA A 123 -3.16 -9.83 13.02
CA ALA A 123 -2.56 -9.82 11.69
C ALA A 123 -1.33 -10.72 11.62
N LYS A 124 -1.21 -11.43 10.50
CA LYS A 124 -0.07 -12.29 10.20
C LYS A 124 0.39 -12.07 8.77
N PHE A 125 1.69 -11.94 8.59
CA PHE A 125 2.33 -11.66 7.32
C PHE A 125 3.24 -12.82 6.91
N GLY A 126 3.43 -13.01 5.61
CA GLY A 126 4.39 -13.98 5.09
C GLY A 126 4.41 -14.04 3.58
N LEU A 127 5.51 -14.59 3.07
CA LEU A 127 5.69 -14.93 1.66
C LEU A 127 6.02 -16.43 1.57
N PRO A 128 4.99 -17.31 1.69
CA PRO A 128 5.21 -18.75 1.80
C PRO A 128 5.37 -19.47 0.45
N GLU A 129 5.55 -18.76 -0.66
CA GLU A 129 5.58 -19.28 -2.02
C GLU A 129 6.60 -20.40 -2.20
N VAL A 130 7.74 -20.33 -1.49
CA VAL A 130 8.78 -21.38 -1.53
C VAL A 130 8.29 -22.74 -1.06
N LYS A 131 7.25 -22.79 -0.20
CA LYS A 131 6.62 -24.04 0.22
C LYS A 131 5.83 -24.73 -0.90
N LEU A 132 5.56 -23.99 -1.99
CA LEU A 132 4.94 -24.50 -3.20
C LEU A 132 5.95 -24.66 -4.35
N GLY A 133 7.25 -24.49 -4.08
CA GLY A 133 8.30 -24.48 -5.12
C GLY A 133 8.27 -23.22 -5.99
N LEU A 134 7.66 -22.13 -5.52
CA LEU A 134 7.51 -20.85 -6.23
C LEU A 134 8.27 -19.74 -5.51
N ILE A 135 8.27 -18.55 -6.11
CA ILE A 135 8.74 -17.31 -5.48
C ILE A 135 7.63 -16.27 -5.53
N PRO A 136 7.66 -15.22 -4.66
CA PRO A 136 6.74 -14.08 -4.77
C PRO A 136 6.80 -13.45 -6.17
N GLY A 137 5.63 -13.21 -6.79
CA GLY A 137 5.54 -12.81 -8.19
C GLY A 137 5.01 -11.39 -8.43
N TYR A 138 4.36 -10.75 -7.43
CA TYR A 138 3.74 -9.43 -7.58
C TYR A 138 4.57 -8.29 -6.95
N GLY A 139 5.88 -8.49 -6.82
CA GLY A 139 6.83 -7.50 -6.32
C GLY A 139 7.38 -7.77 -4.92
N GLY A 140 7.05 -8.90 -4.30
CA GLY A 140 7.46 -9.26 -2.95
C GLY A 140 8.96 -9.30 -2.74
N THR A 141 9.69 -9.87 -3.69
CA THR A 141 11.16 -9.96 -3.65
C THR A 141 11.85 -8.59 -3.80
N GLN A 142 11.12 -7.60 -4.31
CA GLN A 142 11.65 -6.25 -4.55
C GLN A 142 11.25 -5.27 -3.44
N ARG A 143 9.97 -5.29 -3.05
CA ARG A 143 9.43 -4.34 -2.06
C ARG A 143 9.80 -4.72 -0.62
N LEU A 144 9.90 -6.03 -0.27
CA LEU A 144 10.21 -6.44 1.09
C LEU A 144 11.60 -5.99 1.54
N PRO A 145 12.70 -6.22 0.78
CA PRO A 145 14.03 -5.81 1.22
C PRO A 145 14.19 -4.30 1.38
N ARG A 146 13.39 -3.50 0.65
CA ARG A 146 13.36 -2.04 0.79
C ARG A 146 12.74 -1.57 2.10
N LEU A 147 11.89 -2.40 2.73
CA LEU A 147 11.26 -2.10 4.02
C LEU A 147 12.05 -2.65 5.20
N VAL A 148 12.44 -3.92 5.15
CA VAL A 148 13.00 -4.63 6.33
C VAL A 148 14.50 -4.91 6.22
N GLY A 149 15.12 -4.52 5.11
CA GLY A 149 16.50 -4.84 4.78
C GLY A 149 16.67 -6.23 4.17
N GLN A 150 17.77 -6.42 3.41
CA GLN A 150 18.01 -7.62 2.61
C GLN A 150 18.07 -8.91 3.45
N GLY A 151 18.77 -8.87 4.59
CA GLY A 151 18.95 -10.07 5.43
C GLY A 151 17.63 -10.63 5.94
N ARG A 152 16.75 -9.76 6.49
CA ARG A 152 15.43 -10.19 6.97
C ARG A 152 14.51 -10.62 5.82
N ALA A 153 14.57 -9.92 4.70
CA ALA A 153 13.79 -10.31 3.52
C ALA A 153 14.17 -11.70 3.01
N LEU A 154 15.47 -12.02 2.92
CA LEU A 154 15.96 -13.35 2.55
C LEU A 154 15.47 -14.42 3.54
N GLU A 155 15.62 -14.18 4.83
CA GLU A 155 15.14 -15.11 5.86
C GLU A 155 13.65 -15.40 5.71
N LEU A 156 12.81 -14.34 5.63
CA LEU A 156 11.36 -14.49 5.53
C LEU A 156 10.92 -15.22 4.25
N ILE A 157 11.54 -14.91 3.11
CA ILE A 157 11.20 -15.53 1.83
C ILE A 157 11.71 -16.98 1.78
N MET A 158 12.95 -17.24 2.17
CA MET A 158 13.56 -18.58 2.06
C MET A 158 12.95 -19.58 3.04
N THR A 159 12.53 -19.13 4.23
CA THR A 159 11.87 -19.99 5.21
C THR A 159 10.36 -20.10 4.98
N GLY A 160 9.77 -19.09 4.32
CA GLY A 160 8.32 -18.96 4.19
C GLY A 160 7.61 -18.89 5.55
N ARG A 161 8.31 -18.45 6.61
CA ARG A 161 7.74 -18.34 7.95
C ARG A 161 6.73 -17.19 8.05
N THR A 162 5.91 -17.26 9.05
CA THR A 162 4.90 -16.25 9.37
C THR A 162 5.45 -15.26 10.38
N VAL A 163 5.12 -13.98 10.20
CA VAL A 163 5.42 -12.85 11.09
C VAL A 163 4.12 -12.35 11.72
N GLY A 164 4.05 -12.25 13.03
CA GLY A 164 2.93 -11.62 13.74
C GLY A 164 3.02 -10.09 13.73
N ALA A 165 1.97 -9.43 14.23
CA ALA A 165 1.88 -7.96 14.23
C ALA A 165 3.04 -7.29 14.97
N ASP A 166 3.41 -7.77 16.16
CA ASP A 166 4.48 -7.18 16.97
C ASP A 166 5.85 -7.27 16.28
N GLU A 167 6.19 -8.44 15.72
CA GLU A 167 7.41 -8.60 14.96
C GLU A 167 7.38 -7.75 13.68
N ALA A 168 6.24 -7.70 12.98
CA ALA A 168 6.07 -6.87 11.79
C ALA A 168 6.31 -5.38 12.07
N LEU A 169 5.88 -4.88 13.24
CA LEU A 169 6.17 -3.53 13.69
C LEU A 169 7.67 -3.37 14.01
N ALA A 170 8.24 -4.30 14.76
CA ALA A 170 9.65 -4.23 15.19
C ALA A 170 10.64 -4.24 14.03
N ILE A 171 10.32 -4.92 12.92
CA ILE A 171 11.17 -4.98 11.72
C ILE A 171 10.85 -3.89 10.67
N GLY A 172 9.85 -3.02 10.90
CA GLY A 172 9.44 -1.97 9.96
C GLY A 172 8.56 -2.46 8.81
N LEU A 173 8.01 -3.68 8.88
CA LEU A 173 7.07 -4.17 7.89
C LEU A 173 5.72 -3.45 7.96
N VAL A 174 5.28 -3.06 9.15
CA VAL A 174 4.10 -2.22 9.38
C VAL A 174 4.46 -0.95 10.14
N ASN A 175 3.66 0.10 9.94
CA ASN A 175 3.89 1.41 10.54
C ASN A 175 3.32 1.52 11.96
N ARG A 176 2.19 0.83 12.23
CA ARG A 176 1.51 0.87 13.54
C ARG A 176 0.62 -0.36 13.73
N ILE A 177 0.48 -0.81 14.97
CA ILE A 177 -0.58 -1.73 15.39
C ILE A 177 -1.73 -0.87 15.93
N VAL A 178 -2.93 -1.11 15.41
CA VAL A 178 -4.15 -0.40 15.82
C VAL A 178 -5.11 -1.36 16.51
N GLN A 179 -5.93 -0.83 17.43
CA GLN A 179 -6.87 -1.61 18.22
C GLN A 179 -8.30 -1.11 18.03
N GLY A 180 -9.28 -1.95 18.39
CA GLY A 180 -10.70 -1.61 18.30
C GLY A 180 -11.26 -1.81 16.88
N PRO A 181 -12.30 -1.06 16.50
CA PRO A 181 -12.86 -1.11 15.15
C PRO A 181 -11.80 -0.68 14.14
N GLY A 182 -11.26 -1.65 13.38
CA GLY A 182 -10.07 -1.46 12.55
C GLY A 182 -10.22 -0.31 11.57
N LEU A 183 -11.38 -0.20 10.90
CA LEU A 183 -11.62 0.86 9.92
C LEU A 183 -11.59 2.25 10.56
N GLU A 184 -12.24 2.43 11.71
CA GLU A 184 -12.22 3.71 12.43
C GLU A 184 -10.81 4.07 12.92
N ALA A 185 -10.06 3.07 13.36
CA ALA A 185 -8.65 3.29 13.73
C ALA A 185 -7.78 3.67 12.51
N ALA A 186 -8.05 3.08 11.33
CA ALA A 186 -7.34 3.43 10.09
C ALA A 186 -7.70 4.85 9.63
N LYS A 187 -8.96 5.26 9.70
CA LYS A 187 -9.38 6.64 9.42
C LYS A 187 -8.73 7.63 10.39
N ALA A 188 -8.75 7.32 11.70
CA ALA A 188 -8.10 8.17 12.71
C ALA A 188 -6.61 8.34 12.44
N TYR A 189 -5.93 7.27 12.04
CA TYR A 189 -4.53 7.35 11.63
C TYR A 189 -4.34 8.19 10.35
N ALA A 190 -5.18 7.99 9.34
CA ALA A 190 -5.07 8.73 8.10
C ALA A 190 -5.33 10.23 8.28
N ARG A 191 -6.18 10.63 9.24
CA ARG A 191 -6.39 12.04 9.60
C ARG A 191 -5.15 12.74 10.15
N GLU A 192 -4.12 12.01 10.55
CA GLU A 192 -2.82 12.61 10.93
C GLU A 192 -2.17 13.34 9.72
N PHE A 193 -2.52 12.97 8.49
CA PHE A 193 -1.95 13.58 7.28
C PHE A 193 -3.00 14.06 6.25
N THR A 194 -4.25 13.59 6.26
CA THR A 194 -5.25 14.03 5.26
C THR A 194 -5.64 15.51 5.36
N GLY A 195 -5.30 16.18 6.45
CA GLY A 195 -5.45 17.64 6.61
C GLY A 195 -4.38 18.48 5.91
N TYR A 196 -3.34 17.86 5.33
CA TYR A 196 -2.26 18.56 4.62
C TYR A 196 -2.50 18.57 3.11
N SER A 197 -1.79 19.44 2.37
CA SER A 197 -1.84 19.50 0.89
C SER A 197 -1.52 18.13 0.28
N LEU A 198 -2.42 17.58 -0.55
CA LEU A 198 -2.19 16.33 -1.27
C LEU A 198 -1.01 16.46 -2.25
N LEU A 199 -0.81 17.64 -2.88
CA LEU A 199 0.34 17.90 -3.75
C LEU A 199 1.65 17.78 -2.98
N ALA A 200 1.73 18.36 -1.78
CA ALA A 200 2.92 18.25 -0.94
C ALA A 200 3.18 16.81 -0.49
N LEU A 201 2.13 16.08 -0.10
CA LEU A 201 2.22 14.66 0.24
C LEU A 201 2.66 13.81 -0.96
N GLN A 202 2.16 14.11 -2.16
CA GLN A 202 2.54 13.42 -3.40
C GLN A 202 4.02 13.62 -3.72
N PHE A 203 4.51 14.87 -3.69
CA PHE A 203 5.92 15.17 -3.95
C PHE A 203 6.85 14.53 -2.93
N ALA A 204 6.50 14.61 -1.64
CA ALA A 204 7.28 13.96 -0.59
C ALA A 204 7.33 12.42 -0.77
N ARG A 205 6.19 11.80 -1.09
CA ARG A 205 6.11 10.36 -1.34
C ARG A 205 6.95 9.97 -2.57
N GLU A 206 6.86 10.71 -3.66
CA GLU A 206 7.64 10.47 -4.88
C GLU A 206 9.14 10.56 -4.60
N ALA A 207 9.60 11.58 -3.90
CA ALA A 207 11.01 11.74 -3.54
C ALA A 207 11.52 10.55 -2.72
N VAL A 208 10.76 10.14 -1.69
CA VAL A 208 11.12 9.01 -0.82
C VAL A 208 11.12 7.68 -1.58
N GLN A 209 10.13 7.42 -2.43
CA GLN A 209 10.06 6.19 -3.22
C GLN A 209 11.25 6.05 -4.18
N ARG A 210 11.66 7.14 -4.82
CA ARG A 210 12.81 7.15 -5.74
C ARG A 210 14.15 6.97 -5.03
N ALA A 211 14.24 7.27 -3.74
CA ALA A 211 15.49 7.15 -2.98
C ALA A 211 16.10 5.74 -3.01
N ALA A 212 15.27 4.70 -3.16
CA ALA A 212 15.74 3.31 -3.23
C ALA A 212 16.18 2.86 -4.64
N ASP A 213 15.94 3.66 -5.67
CA ASP A 213 16.14 3.28 -7.08
C ASP A 213 17.25 4.08 -7.78
N VAL A 214 17.76 5.13 -7.13
CA VAL A 214 18.79 6.00 -7.70
C VAL A 214 19.96 6.23 -6.73
N SER A 215 21.08 6.80 -7.23
CA SER A 215 22.18 7.23 -6.36
C SER A 215 21.73 8.38 -5.44
N LEU A 216 22.39 8.54 -4.28
CA LEU A 216 22.12 9.68 -3.38
C LEU A 216 22.23 11.02 -4.12
N HIS A 217 23.23 11.15 -5.00
CA HIS A 217 23.44 12.38 -5.78
C HIS A 217 22.25 12.70 -6.68
N ASP A 218 21.74 11.72 -7.41
CA ASP A 218 20.57 11.91 -8.28
C ASP A 218 19.29 12.08 -7.48
N GLY A 219 19.15 11.36 -6.36
CA GLY A 219 18.04 11.51 -5.43
C GLY A 219 17.93 12.92 -4.86
N LEU A 220 19.05 13.55 -4.45
CA LEU A 220 19.07 14.94 -3.97
C LEU A 220 18.67 15.94 -5.07
N ARG A 221 18.97 15.69 -6.34
CA ARG A 221 18.51 16.53 -7.45
C ARG A 221 17.01 16.41 -7.66
N ILE A 222 16.48 15.18 -7.63
CA ILE A 222 15.03 14.94 -7.71
C ILE A 222 14.30 15.63 -6.55
N GLU A 223 14.82 15.52 -5.33
CA GLU A 223 14.27 16.21 -4.15
C GLU A 223 14.25 17.73 -4.33
N ALA A 224 15.35 18.32 -4.83
CA ALA A 224 15.41 19.74 -5.10
C ALA A 224 14.36 20.20 -6.12
N ASP A 225 14.17 19.42 -7.19
CA ASP A 225 13.17 19.71 -8.23
C ASP A 225 11.74 19.63 -7.64
N LEU A 226 11.40 18.54 -6.94
CA LEU A 226 10.08 18.35 -6.33
C LEU A 226 9.80 19.38 -5.23
N SER A 227 10.80 19.69 -4.38
CA SER A 227 10.71 20.74 -3.38
C SER A 227 10.45 22.10 -4.02
N THR A 228 11.16 22.43 -5.10
CA THR A 228 10.97 23.69 -5.85
C THR A 228 9.56 23.78 -6.45
N LEU A 229 9.04 22.68 -7.00
CA LEU A 229 7.67 22.61 -7.49
C LEU A 229 6.65 22.84 -6.37
N ALA A 230 6.88 22.26 -5.19
CA ALA A 230 6.00 22.48 -4.04
C ALA A 230 5.85 23.95 -3.67
N TYR A 231 6.93 24.76 -3.71
CA TYR A 231 6.89 26.20 -3.47
C TYR A 231 6.02 26.98 -4.46
N ARG A 232 5.71 26.41 -5.62
CA ARG A 232 4.87 27.06 -6.66
C ARG A 232 3.38 26.81 -6.47
N THR A 233 3.01 25.91 -5.57
CA THR A 233 1.60 25.61 -5.26
C THR A 233 0.96 26.76 -4.46
N ARG A 234 -0.34 26.96 -4.61
CA ARG A 234 -1.11 27.88 -3.77
C ARG A 234 -1.15 27.41 -2.32
N ASP A 235 -1.16 26.10 -2.10
CA ASP A 235 -1.12 25.49 -0.78
C ASP A 235 0.17 25.82 -0.02
N ALA A 236 1.32 25.87 -0.69
CA ALA A 236 2.56 26.28 -0.05
C ALA A 236 2.50 27.75 0.42
N GLN A 237 1.91 28.64 -0.38
CA GLN A 237 1.71 30.03 0.00
C GLN A 237 0.74 30.15 1.18
N GLU A 238 -0.38 29.44 1.12
CA GLU A 238 -1.35 29.38 2.22
C GLU A 238 -0.70 28.85 3.51
N GLY A 239 0.04 27.76 3.42
CA GLY A 239 0.74 27.16 4.57
C GLY A 239 1.72 28.12 5.22
N MET A 240 2.52 28.86 4.43
CA MET A 240 3.47 29.86 4.93
C MET A 240 2.74 31.06 5.55
N HIS A 241 1.69 31.57 4.92
CA HIS A 241 0.89 32.67 5.48
C HIS A 241 0.22 32.26 6.79
N ALA A 242 -0.45 31.10 6.81
CA ALA A 242 -1.11 30.59 8.00
C ALA A 242 -0.13 30.41 9.17
N PHE A 243 1.09 29.93 8.89
CA PHE A 243 2.13 29.77 9.91
C PHE A 243 2.55 31.12 10.51
N VAL A 244 2.79 32.15 9.68
CA VAL A 244 3.15 33.51 10.15
C VAL A 244 2.01 34.13 10.95
N GLU A 245 0.77 33.93 10.50
CA GLU A 245 -0.46 34.46 11.14
C GLU A 245 -0.90 33.62 12.35
N LYS A 246 -0.23 32.49 12.65
CA LYS A 246 -0.56 31.56 13.77
C LYS A 246 -1.99 31.02 13.69
N ARG A 247 -2.49 30.74 12.50
CA ARG A 247 -3.79 30.09 12.24
C ARG A 247 -3.62 28.72 11.57
N LYS A 248 -4.69 27.94 11.55
CA LYS A 248 -4.72 26.70 10.77
C LYS A 248 -4.75 27.02 9.29
N ALA A 249 -3.92 26.34 8.49
CA ALA A 249 -3.96 26.41 7.04
C ALA A 249 -5.22 25.72 6.47
N ALA A 250 -5.70 26.24 5.34
CA ALA A 250 -6.85 25.70 4.60
C ALA A 250 -6.38 25.32 3.19
N PHE A 251 -5.84 24.11 3.06
CA PHE A 251 -5.32 23.58 1.80
C PHE A 251 -6.45 23.20 0.84
N LYS A 252 -6.21 23.40 -0.46
CA LYS A 252 -7.16 23.15 -1.56
C LYS A 252 -6.61 22.26 -2.65
N ASP A 253 -5.37 21.79 -2.49
CA ASP A 253 -4.64 20.93 -3.42
C ASP A 253 -4.38 21.61 -4.78
N GLU A 254 -4.03 22.91 -4.74
CA GLU A 254 -3.81 23.77 -5.91
C GLU A 254 -2.36 24.34 -5.98
#